data_f6ab6ed347f32336493b17f967bed946
#
_entry.id   f6ab6ed347f32336493b17f967bed946
#
_cell.length_a   1.000
_cell.length_b   1.000
_cell.length_c   1.000
_cell.angle_alpha   90.00
_cell.angle_beta   90.00
_cell.angle_gamma   90.00
#
_symmetry.space_group_name_H-M   'P 1'
#
loop_
_entity.id
_entity.type
_entity.pdbx_description
1 polymer ?
#
loop_
_entity_poly.entity_id
_entity_poly.type
_entity_poly.pdbx_seq_one_letter_code
_entity_poly.pdbx_strand_id
1 'polypeptide(L)'
;FTVRMTGAVDPRVVSDAFSDVVARHESLRTVYPEVDGDPHQVILPLEQAVSPLEPIDVDEVGLRAAVVELAGRGFDVAIEVPFRVALFRLAPDTYVLAMVLHHIAADGSSFGPFAQDVVTAYTARAEGHEPRWSPLPIQYADYALWQRQALGSESDPGSAAAQQISFWVREL
;
A
#
# COMPACT_ATOMS: atom_id res chain seq x y z
N PHE A 1 -8.64 0.28 -6.85
CA PHE A 1 -9.90 0.96 -6.52
C PHE A 1 -9.85 2.44 -6.86
N THR A 2 -11.03 3.07 -6.95
CA THR A 2 -11.16 4.50 -7.23
C THR A 2 -12.10 5.14 -6.22
N VAL A 3 -11.81 6.39 -5.83
CA VAL A 3 -12.67 7.20 -4.95
C VAL A 3 -12.98 8.51 -5.66
N ARG A 4 -14.26 8.76 -5.93
CA ARG A 4 -14.71 10.05 -6.47
C ARG A 4 -15.00 11.01 -5.30
N MET A 5 -14.41 12.18 -5.37
CA MET A 5 -14.55 13.25 -4.39
C MET A 5 -15.19 14.46 -5.07
N THR A 6 -16.19 15.06 -4.43
CA THR A 6 -16.90 16.24 -4.94
C THR A 6 -17.00 17.32 -3.88
N GLY A 7 -16.94 18.58 -4.29
CA GLY A 7 -16.98 19.73 -3.42
C GLY A 7 -15.64 20.46 -3.31
N ALA A 8 -15.40 21.14 -2.21
CA ALA A 8 -14.18 21.91 -1.99
C ALA A 8 -12.98 21.00 -1.65
N VAL A 9 -12.54 20.21 -2.62
CA VAL A 9 -11.38 19.31 -2.49
C VAL A 9 -10.10 20.09 -2.78
N ASP A 10 -9.19 20.14 -1.82
CA ASP A 10 -7.82 20.63 -2.05
C ASP A 10 -6.91 19.45 -2.42
N PRO A 11 -6.33 19.43 -3.64
CA PRO A 11 -5.42 18.37 -4.06
C PRO A 11 -4.20 18.20 -3.16
N ARG A 12 -3.71 19.28 -2.53
CA ARG A 12 -2.58 19.23 -1.62
C ARG A 12 -2.94 18.44 -0.37
N VAL A 13 -4.13 18.68 0.18
CA VAL A 13 -4.65 17.94 1.34
C VAL A 13 -4.77 16.45 1.02
N VAL A 14 -5.22 16.10 -0.19
CA VAL A 14 -5.28 14.69 -0.64
C VAL A 14 -3.88 14.08 -0.70
N SER A 15 -2.92 14.80 -1.29
CA SER A 15 -1.52 14.35 -1.40
C SER A 15 -0.86 14.16 -0.04
N ASP A 16 -1.03 15.12 0.87
CA ASP A 16 -0.44 15.06 2.22
C ASP A 16 -1.06 13.92 3.03
N ALA A 17 -2.38 13.75 2.98
CA ALA A 17 -3.08 12.66 3.65
C ALA A 17 -2.63 11.28 3.13
N PHE A 18 -2.41 11.15 1.84
CA PHE A 18 -1.87 9.91 1.26
C PHE A 18 -0.45 9.64 1.74
N SER A 19 0.40 10.67 1.79
CA SER A 19 1.77 10.57 2.29
C SER A 19 1.81 10.14 3.76
N ASP A 20 0.91 10.67 4.60
CA ASP A 20 0.78 10.27 6.01
C ASP A 20 0.44 8.77 6.17
N VAL A 21 -0.44 8.25 5.30
CA VAL A 21 -0.80 6.83 5.32
C VAL A 21 0.37 5.96 4.88
N VAL A 22 1.13 6.36 3.86
CA VAL A 22 2.34 5.63 3.43
C VAL A 22 3.43 5.69 4.51
N ALA A 23 3.56 6.82 5.20
CA ALA A 23 4.49 6.96 6.34
C ALA A 23 4.13 5.99 7.47
N ARG A 24 2.82 5.84 7.76
CA ARG A 24 2.30 4.98 8.81
C ARG A 24 2.49 3.50 8.53
N HIS A 25 2.24 3.06 7.30
CA HIS A 25 2.26 1.65 6.88
C HIS A 25 3.52 1.32 6.08
N GLU A 26 4.52 0.77 6.74
CA GLU A 26 5.81 0.42 6.12
C GLU A 26 5.67 -0.56 4.96
N SER A 27 4.67 -1.45 4.98
CA SER A 27 4.38 -2.38 3.88
C SER A 27 4.13 -1.67 2.54
N LEU A 28 3.62 -0.42 2.56
CA LEU A 28 3.39 0.37 1.35
C LEU A 28 4.69 0.94 0.77
N ARG A 29 5.77 1.04 1.54
CA ARG A 29 7.07 1.56 1.11
C ARG A 29 8.19 0.53 1.21
N THR A 30 7.84 -0.76 1.18
CA THR A 30 8.78 -1.87 1.19
C THR A 30 8.98 -2.40 -0.21
N VAL A 31 10.24 -2.55 -0.61
CA VAL A 31 10.67 -3.24 -1.84
C VAL A 31 11.38 -4.53 -1.49
N TYR A 32 11.51 -5.44 -2.46
CA TYR A 32 11.98 -6.81 -2.24
C TYR A 32 13.14 -7.17 -3.18
N PRO A 33 14.29 -6.47 -3.11
CA PRO A 33 15.46 -6.83 -3.92
C PRO A 33 16.00 -8.20 -3.52
N GLU A 34 16.62 -8.89 -4.47
CA GLU A 34 17.36 -10.12 -4.22
C GLU A 34 18.81 -9.79 -3.84
N VAL A 35 19.29 -10.46 -2.79
CA VAL A 35 20.70 -10.45 -2.39
C VAL A 35 21.15 -11.91 -2.33
N ASP A 36 22.13 -12.27 -3.17
CA ASP A 36 22.63 -13.65 -3.30
C ASP A 36 21.53 -14.70 -3.62
N GLY A 37 20.50 -14.27 -4.35
CA GLY A 37 19.36 -15.11 -4.75
C GLY A 37 18.21 -15.17 -3.74
N ASP A 38 18.35 -14.53 -2.57
CA ASP A 38 17.31 -14.46 -1.55
C ASP A 38 16.60 -13.08 -1.57
N PRO A 39 15.27 -13.02 -1.59
CA PRO A 39 14.53 -11.76 -1.50
C PRO A 39 14.58 -11.20 -0.07
N HIS A 40 14.81 -9.89 0.03
CA HIS A 40 14.87 -9.16 1.29
C HIS A 40 13.87 -8.03 1.34
N GLN A 41 13.24 -7.79 2.50
CA GLN A 41 12.44 -6.60 2.72
C GLN A 41 13.35 -5.40 2.96
N VAL A 42 13.22 -4.38 2.10
CA VAL A 42 13.90 -3.08 2.26
C VAL A 42 12.84 -2.00 2.39
N ILE A 43 12.76 -1.39 3.58
CA ILE A 43 11.82 -0.32 3.87
C ILE A 43 12.45 1.00 3.40
N LEU A 44 11.86 1.61 2.39
CA LEU A 44 12.36 2.88 1.84
C LEU A 44 12.02 4.06 2.76
N PRO A 45 12.86 5.10 2.80
CA PRO A 45 12.49 6.40 3.31
C PRO A 45 11.25 6.95 2.59
N LEU A 46 10.41 7.74 3.29
CA LEU A 46 9.14 8.21 2.74
C LEU A 46 9.34 9.01 1.43
N GLU A 47 10.35 9.86 1.39
CA GLU A 47 10.68 10.70 0.23
C GLU A 47 11.10 9.92 -1.02
N GLN A 48 11.47 8.64 -0.87
CA GLN A 48 11.75 7.74 -1.99
C GLN A 48 10.51 6.93 -2.42
N ALA A 49 9.52 6.84 -1.54
CA ALA A 49 8.32 6.03 -1.78
C ALA A 49 7.15 6.84 -2.35
N VAL A 50 7.08 8.14 -2.05
CA VAL A 50 5.98 9.00 -2.49
C VAL A 50 6.50 10.24 -3.19
N SER A 51 5.69 10.72 -4.14
CA SER A 51 5.83 12.04 -4.75
C SER A 51 4.51 12.80 -4.58
N PRO A 52 4.53 14.13 -4.56
CA PRO A 52 3.30 14.91 -4.51
C PRO A 52 2.32 14.52 -5.62
N LEU A 53 1.04 14.40 -5.29
CA LEU A 53 -0.01 14.06 -6.24
C LEU A 53 -0.45 15.32 -6.99
N GLU A 54 0.04 15.48 -8.21
CA GLU A 54 -0.42 16.54 -9.10
C GLU A 54 -1.70 16.08 -9.84
N PRO A 55 -2.77 16.91 -9.86
CA PRO A 55 -3.99 16.56 -10.57
C PRO A 55 -3.77 16.46 -12.07
N ILE A 56 -4.27 15.39 -12.67
CA ILE A 56 -4.25 15.14 -14.11
C ILE A 56 -5.65 15.46 -14.67
N ASP A 57 -5.74 16.44 -15.58
CA ASP A 57 -7.00 16.80 -16.21
C ASP A 57 -7.45 15.72 -17.18
N VAL A 58 -8.68 15.23 -17.00
CA VAL A 58 -9.30 14.23 -17.88
C VAL A 58 -10.82 14.49 -17.96
N ASP A 59 -11.46 14.02 -19.03
CA ASP A 59 -12.90 13.88 -19.08
C ASP A 59 -13.35 12.48 -18.63
N GLU A 60 -14.66 12.24 -18.56
CA GLU A 60 -15.20 10.93 -18.13
C GLU A 60 -14.76 9.76 -19.04
N VAL A 61 -14.55 10.02 -20.32
CA VAL A 61 -14.10 8.99 -21.28
C VAL A 61 -12.62 8.68 -21.05
N GLY A 62 -11.80 9.72 -20.93
CA GLY A 62 -10.38 9.61 -20.67
C GLY A 62 -10.06 9.00 -19.29
N LEU A 63 -10.89 9.28 -18.27
CA LEU A 63 -10.73 8.69 -16.93
C LEU A 63 -10.71 7.17 -16.98
N ARG A 64 -11.66 6.56 -17.71
CA ARG A 64 -11.72 5.10 -17.80
C ARG A 64 -10.45 4.53 -18.43
N ALA A 65 -9.97 5.13 -19.51
CA ALA A 65 -8.76 4.69 -20.18
C ALA A 65 -7.52 4.84 -19.25
N ALA A 66 -7.40 5.99 -18.56
CA ALA A 66 -6.29 6.25 -17.65
C ALA A 66 -6.28 5.29 -16.44
N VAL A 67 -7.44 4.96 -15.87
CA VAL A 67 -7.54 3.98 -14.78
C VAL A 67 -7.17 2.57 -15.26
N VAL A 68 -7.60 2.16 -16.46
CA VAL A 68 -7.23 0.86 -17.05
C VAL A 68 -5.73 0.80 -17.30
N GLU A 69 -5.13 1.86 -17.82
CA GLU A 69 -3.68 1.94 -18.03
C GLU A 69 -2.91 1.85 -16.70
N LEU A 70 -3.33 2.61 -15.68
CA LEU A 70 -2.72 2.57 -14.35
C LEU A 70 -2.77 1.14 -13.75
N ALA A 71 -3.90 0.44 -13.93
CA ALA A 71 -4.12 -0.90 -13.39
C ALA A 71 -3.43 -1.99 -14.22
N GLY A 72 -3.24 -1.78 -15.52
CA GLY A 72 -2.69 -2.78 -16.44
C GLY A 72 -1.17 -2.94 -16.39
N ARG A 73 -0.45 -2.01 -15.77
CA ARG A 73 1.00 -2.10 -15.64
C ARG A 73 1.38 -3.07 -14.52
N GLY A 74 2.25 -4.04 -14.82
CA GLY A 74 2.85 -4.92 -13.81
C GLY A 74 3.74 -4.15 -12.82
N PHE A 75 4.03 -4.73 -11.67
CA PHE A 75 4.97 -4.20 -10.68
C PHE A 75 6.28 -4.99 -10.73
N ASP A 76 7.40 -4.29 -10.71
CA ASP A 76 8.69 -4.86 -10.34
C ASP A 76 8.93 -4.56 -8.86
N VAL A 77 8.45 -5.45 -7.99
CA VAL A 77 8.53 -5.26 -6.53
C VAL A 77 9.96 -5.27 -5.99
N ALA A 78 10.95 -5.67 -6.79
CA ALA A 78 12.36 -5.59 -6.39
C ALA A 78 12.87 -4.14 -6.32
N ILE A 79 12.27 -3.24 -7.11
CA ILE A 79 12.72 -1.84 -7.22
C ILE A 79 11.60 -0.81 -7.09
N GLU A 80 10.34 -1.21 -7.30
CA GLU A 80 9.18 -0.33 -7.23
C GLU A 80 8.40 -0.55 -5.92
N VAL A 81 7.92 0.54 -5.32
CA VAL A 81 6.95 0.44 -4.22
C VAL A 81 5.67 -0.28 -4.68
N PRO A 82 5.01 -1.07 -3.80
CA PRO A 82 3.92 -1.96 -4.20
C PRO A 82 2.58 -1.23 -4.36
N PHE A 83 2.60 0.03 -4.78
CA PHE A 83 1.39 0.78 -5.12
C PHE A 83 1.64 1.76 -6.26
N ARG A 84 0.55 2.14 -6.95
CA ARG A 84 0.49 3.30 -7.83
C ARG A 84 -0.75 4.10 -7.50
N VAL A 85 -0.63 5.40 -7.54
CA VAL A 85 -1.70 6.34 -7.24
C VAL A 85 -1.69 7.46 -8.28
N ALA A 86 -2.90 7.90 -8.67
CA ALA A 86 -3.08 9.07 -9.52
C ALA A 86 -4.31 9.85 -9.05
N LEU A 87 -4.22 11.17 -9.11
CA LEU A 87 -5.33 12.08 -8.82
C LEU A 87 -5.80 12.69 -10.14
N PHE A 88 -6.99 12.34 -10.58
CA PHE A 88 -7.60 12.86 -11.79
C PHE A 88 -8.57 14.00 -11.46
N ARG A 89 -8.54 15.08 -12.24
CA ARG A 89 -9.48 16.19 -12.14
C ARG A 89 -10.45 16.16 -13.33
N LEU A 90 -11.75 16.01 -13.03
CA LEU A 90 -12.83 16.00 -14.01
C LEU A 90 -13.50 17.36 -14.17
N ALA A 91 -13.55 18.13 -13.08
CA ALA A 91 -14.10 19.47 -13.01
C ALA A 91 -13.40 20.24 -11.86
N PRO A 92 -13.57 21.55 -11.75
CA PRO A 92 -12.94 22.34 -10.68
C PRO A 92 -13.22 21.84 -9.26
N ASP A 93 -14.35 21.15 -9.05
CA ASP A 93 -14.85 20.62 -7.79
C ASP A 93 -15.01 19.09 -7.80
N THR A 94 -14.47 18.39 -8.81
CA THR A 94 -14.65 16.94 -8.95
C THR A 94 -13.33 16.27 -9.26
N TYR A 95 -12.90 15.38 -8.35
CA TYR A 95 -11.67 14.63 -8.46
C TYR A 95 -11.93 13.13 -8.33
N VAL A 96 -11.04 12.34 -8.91
CA VAL A 96 -11.00 10.88 -8.72
C VAL A 96 -9.59 10.48 -8.31
N LEU A 97 -9.47 9.96 -7.09
CA LEU A 97 -8.25 9.29 -6.65
C LEU A 97 -8.32 7.84 -7.12
N ALA A 98 -7.39 7.42 -7.97
CA ALA A 98 -7.25 6.05 -8.40
C ALA A 98 -6.01 5.44 -7.76
N MET A 99 -6.13 4.22 -7.22
CA MET A 99 -5.03 3.52 -6.59
C MET A 99 -5.02 2.04 -6.99
N VAL A 100 -3.82 1.55 -7.27
CA VAL A 100 -3.52 0.13 -7.53
C VAL A 100 -2.52 -0.32 -6.47
N LEU A 101 -2.83 -1.43 -5.80
CA LEU A 101 -1.98 -2.05 -4.79
C LEU A 101 -1.56 -3.43 -5.27
N HIS A 102 -0.29 -3.75 -5.12
CA HIS A 102 0.20 -5.11 -5.31
C HIS A 102 -0.20 -5.97 -4.10
N HIS A 103 -0.57 -7.21 -4.33
CA HIS A 103 -1.07 -8.12 -3.28
C HIS A 103 -0.03 -8.48 -2.20
N ILE A 104 1.26 -8.16 -2.45
CA ILE A 104 2.33 -8.31 -1.46
C ILE A 104 2.22 -7.32 -0.29
N ALA A 105 1.57 -6.15 -0.51
CA ALA A 105 1.46 -5.09 0.49
C ALA A 105 0.08 -4.99 1.14
N ALA A 106 -0.96 -5.53 0.50
CA ALA A 106 -2.33 -5.41 0.99
C ALA A 106 -3.22 -6.51 0.40
N ASP A 107 -4.24 -6.90 1.14
CA ASP A 107 -5.27 -7.85 0.77
C ASP A 107 -6.68 -7.28 1.02
N GLY A 108 -7.73 -8.11 0.87
CA GLY A 108 -9.10 -7.69 1.12
C GLY A 108 -9.36 -7.20 2.55
N SER A 109 -8.64 -7.72 3.54
CA SER A 109 -8.77 -7.33 4.95
C SER A 109 -8.13 -5.97 5.22
N SER A 110 -7.17 -5.57 4.40
CA SER A 110 -6.43 -4.30 4.53
C SER A 110 -7.25 -3.07 4.17
N PHE A 111 -8.33 -3.22 3.35
CA PHE A 111 -9.11 -2.08 2.87
C PHE A 111 -9.82 -1.29 3.97
N GLY A 112 -10.36 -1.97 4.97
CA GLY A 112 -11.06 -1.31 6.08
C GLY A 112 -10.14 -0.37 6.86
N PRO A 113 -9.06 -0.88 7.46
CA PRO A 113 -8.06 -0.07 8.17
C PRO A 113 -7.44 1.03 7.28
N PHE A 114 -7.10 0.70 6.04
CA PHE A 114 -6.55 1.66 5.09
C PHE A 114 -7.50 2.83 4.82
N ALA A 115 -8.78 2.56 4.52
CA ALA A 115 -9.78 3.60 4.27
C ALA A 115 -9.99 4.48 5.51
N GLN A 116 -10.01 3.89 6.70
CA GLN A 116 -10.13 4.62 7.96
C GLN A 116 -8.92 5.56 8.18
N ASP A 117 -7.71 5.09 7.93
CA ASP A 117 -6.50 5.90 8.08
C ASP A 117 -6.46 7.04 7.04
N VAL A 118 -6.88 6.79 5.78
CA VAL A 118 -7.01 7.84 4.76
C VAL A 118 -8.01 8.92 5.18
N VAL A 119 -9.19 8.54 5.68
CA VAL A 119 -10.20 9.51 6.15
C VAL A 119 -9.66 10.30 7.34
N THR A 120 -8.99 9.64 8.29
CA THR A 120 -8.39 10.31 9.45
C THR A 120 -7.33 11.32 9.03
N ALA A 121 -6.43 10.93 8.14
CA ALA A 121 -5.38 11.80 7.63
C ALA A 121 -5.96 12.98 6.84
N TYR A 122 -6.91 12.72 5.92
CA TYR A 122 -7.56 13.76 5.15
C TYR A 122 -8.27 14.79 6.02
N THR A 123 -9.02 14.34 7.02
CA THR A 123 -9.73 15.23 7.95
C THR A 123 -8.75 16.12 8.71
N ALA A 124 -7.68 15.54 9.27
CA ALA A 124 -6.66 16.29 9.99
C ALA A 124 -5.96 17.33 9.10
N ARG A 125 -5.56 16.93 7.88
CA ARG A 125 -4.90 17.83 6.92
C ARG A 125 -5.84 18.95 6.44
N ALA A 126 -7.12 18.65 6.23
CA ALA A 126 -8.13 19.66 5.91
C ALA A 126 -8.34 20.70 7.04
N GLU A 127 -8.12 20.29 8.29
CA GLU A 127 -8.13 21.16 9.47
C GLU A 127 -6.77 21.85 9.73
N GLY A 128 -5.77 21.61 8.89
CA GLY A 128 -4.46 22.27 8.94
C GLY A 128 -3.47 21.66 9.94
N HIS A 129 -3.66 20.41 10.33
CA HIS A 129 -2.73 19.70 11.23
C HIS A 129 -2.42 18.28 10.77
N GLU A 130 -1.40 17.65 11.36
CA GLU A 130 -1.06 16.27 11.12
C GLU A 130 -2.05 15.31 11.81
N PRO A 131 -2.27 14.10 11.24
CA PRO A 131 -3.14 13.11 11.87
C PRO A 131 -2.59 12.64 13.22
N ARG A 132 -3.46 12.60 14.23
CA ARG A 132 -3.14 12.16 15.59
C ARG A 132 -3.62 10.74 15.82
N TRP A 133 -2.97 9.78 15.22
CA TRP A 133 -3.22 8.36 15.48
C TRP A 133 -2.18 7.76 16.45
N SER A 134 -2.57 6.72 17.17
CA SER A 134 -1.62 5.95 17.96
C SER A 134 -0.63 5.24 17.03
N PRO A 135 0.65 5.13 17.41
CA PRO A 135 1.60 4.32 16.67
C PRO A 135 1.08 2.89 16.49
N LEU A 136 1.40 2.28 15.37
CA LEU A 136 1.15 0.85 15.20
C LEU A 136 2.06 0.07 16.17
N PRO A 137 1.51 -0.91 16.91
CA PRO A 137 2.31 -1.67 17.87
C PRO A 137 3.39 -2.53 17.19
N ILE A 138 3.16 -2.94 15.95
CA ILE A 138 4.07 -3.68 15.09
C ILE A 138 3.91 -3.23 13.65
N GLN A 139 4.95 -3.38 12.84
CA GLN A 139 4.89 -3.27 11.39
C GLN A 139 4.86 -4.67 10.76
N TYR A 140 4.56 -4.75 9.46
CA TYR A 140 4.47 -6.05 8.79
C TYR A 140 5.81 -6.82 8.79
N ALA A 141 6.93 -6.12 8.71
CA ALA A 141 8.26 -6.73 8.80
C ALA A 141 8.48 -7.45 10.15
N ASP A 142 8.01 -6.87 11.26
CA ASP A 142 8.08 -7.49 12.58
C ASP A 142 7.25 -8.77 12.61
N TYR A 143 6.03 -8.73 12.07
CA TYR A 143 5.16 -9.89 11.94
C TYR A 143 5.81 -11.00 11.10
N ALA A 144 6.42 -10.66 9.96
CA ALA A 144 7.08 -11.63 9.10
C ALA A 144 8.26 -12.34 9.80
N LEU A 145 9.07 -11.59 10.55
CA LEU A 145 10.15 -12.15 11.34
C LEU A 145 9.62 -13.08 12.44
N TRP A 146 8.61 -12.64 13.19
CA TRP A 146 7.96 -13.48 14.19
C TRP A 146 7.37 -14.75 13.59
N GLN A 147 6.65 -14.64 12.46
CA GLN A 147 6.04 -15.79 11.80
C GLN A 147 7.08 -16.83 11.36
N ARG A 148 8.22 -16.38 10.78
CA ARG A 148 9.31 -17.28 10.39
C ARG A 148 9.89 -18.01 11.60
N GLN A 149 10.08 -17.31 12.72
CA GLN A 149 10.55 -17.91 13.97
C GLN A 149 9.55 -18.93 14.54
N ALA A 150 8.25 -18.59 14.53
CA ALA A 150 7.20 -19.45 15.05
C ALA A 150 6.99 -20.73 14.21
N LEU A 151 7.12 -20.62 12.87
CA LEU A 151 7.02 -21.76 11.98
C LEU A 151 8.26 -22.66 12.02
N GLY A 152 9.43 -22.07 12.22
CA GLY A 152 10.71 -22.76 12.19
C GLY A 152 11.16 -23.20 10.80
N SER A 153 12.22 -23.98 10.73
CA SER A 153 12.80 -24.46 9.47
C SER A 153 12.04 -25.67 8.91
N GLU A 154 11.82 -25.71 7.61
CA GLU A 154 11.26 -26.87 6.90
C GLU A 154 12.17 -28.12 7.04
N SER A 155 13.46 -27.92 7.20
CA SER A 155 14.45 -28.99 7.41
C SER A 155 14.49 -29.57 8.82
N ASP A 156 13.82 -28.91 9.79
CA ASP A 156 13.69 -29.42 11.16
C ASP A 156 12.37 -30.20 11.31
N PRO A 157 12.40 -31.54 11.45
CA PRO A 157 11.19 -32.35 11.60
C PRO A 157 10.31 -31.97 12.80
N GLY A 158 10.90 -31.32 13.81
CA GLY A 158 10.20 -30.84 15.01
C GLY A 158 9.48 -29.51 14.82
N SER A 159 9.76 -28.78 13.73
CA SER A 159 9.17 -27.48 13.44
C SER A 159 7.71 -27.57 13.02
N ALA A 160 6.96 -26.49 13.25
CA ALA A 160 5.59 -26.38 12.77
C ALA A 160 5.51 -26.41 11.23
N ALA A 161 6.49 -25.80 10.54
CA ALA A 161 6.58 -25.79 9.08
C ALA A 161 6.71 -27.22 8.53
N ALA A 162 7.68 -28.02 9.01
CA ALA A 162 7.87 -29.40 8.55
C ALA A 162 6.66 -30.29 8.82
N GLN A 163 6.01 -30.12 9.97
CA GLN A 163 4.80 -30.88 10.31
C GLN A 163 3.63 -30.55 9.39
N GLN A 164 3.41 -29.26 9.10
CA GLN A 164 2.36 -28.83 8.15
C GLN A 164 2.63 -29.32 6.74
N ILE A 165 3.87 -29.20 6.24
CA ILE A 165 4.25 -29.72 4.92
C ILE A 165 4.02 -31.22 4.87
N SER A 166 4.45 -31.99 5.86
CA SER A 166 4.26 -33.44 5.93
C SER A 166 2.79 -33.84 5.96
N PHE A 167 1.94 -33.04 6.62
CA PHE A 167 0.49 -33.25 6.60
C PHE A 167 -0.05 -33.09 5.19
N TRP A 168 0.20 -31.95 4.51
CA TRP A 168 -0.36 -31.69 3.19
C TRP A 168 0.18 -32.62 2.09
N VAL A 169 1.45 -33.01 2.14
CA VAL A 169 2.02 -34.03 1.22
C VAL A 169 1.33 -35.37 1.34
N ARG A 170 0.81 -35.71 2.52
CA ARG A 170 0.09 -36.99 2.74
C ARG A 170 -1.38 -36.90 2.29
N GLU A 171 -2.01 -35.70 2.40
CA GLU A 171 -3.44 -35.52 2.08
C GLU A 171 -3.70 -35.20 0.60
N LEU A 172 -2.69 -34.75 -0.16
CA LEU A 172 -2.77 -34.45 -1.58
C LEU A 172 -2.13 -35.53 -2.45
#